data_c5ff807e5301f5ba2b2b137f0f754808
#
_entry.id   c5ff807e5301f5ba2b2b137f0f754808
#
_cell.length_a   1.000
_cell.length_b   1.000
_cell.length_c   1.000
_cell.angle_alpha   90.00
_cell.angle_beta   90.00
_cell.angle_gamma   90.00
#
_symmetry.space_group_name_H-M   'P 1'
#
loop_
_entity.id
_entity.type
_entity.pdbx_description
1 polymer ?
#
loop_
_entity_poly.entity_id
_entity_poly.type
_entity_poly.pdbx_seq_one_letter_code
_entity_poly.pdbx_strand_id
1 'polypeptide(L)'
;VAKGMNVAAAEEDIQKKRAKMLFNTTSLRSLDDGQKAQLALTADDKRRARITATREIYAKCILFDYSYKFFYEDGYGKESLILNMNGEAYEQADNARKYFTACLLAYYQQLWLWSTNRDKLVDFNIEKPLWVFVGNTVSGEESDILEVVNFLADFLNSEAQIKTWLADLIADKAQILDAKGNNIFSGRFTPLMGFGGRVDDLYADILLRVFNASARQRLKLVNIKSSKGELALRVGDAEPFGLINIGDDAGFFGMAEDVK
;
A
#
# COMPACT_ATOMS: atom_id res chain seq x y z
N VAL A 1 -26.19 26.91 -16.30
CA VAL A 1 -25.32 27.45 -17.35
C VAL A 1 -24.72 28.72 -16.82
N ALA A 2 -23.47 28.69 -16.33
CA ALA A 2 -22.74 29.87 -15.87
C ALA A 2 -22.52 30.80 -17.05
N LYS A 3 -23.31 31.86 -17.11
CA LYS A 3 -23.22 32.93 -18.09
C LYS A 3 -21.92 33.69 -17.82
N GLY A 4 -20.94 33.61 -18.68
CA GLY A 4 -19.91 34.63 -18.80
C GLY A 4 -18.54 34.36 -18.17
N MET A 5 -18.17 33.12 -17.86
CA MET A 5 -16.75 32.84 -17.64
C MET A 5 -16.09 32.63 -19.01
N ASN A 6 -15.36 33.65 -19.46
CA ASN A 6 -14.47 33.50 -20.60
C ASN A 6 -13.30 32.63 -20.14
N VAL A 7 -13.31 31.36 -20.56
CA VAL A 7 -12.29 30.37 -20.20
C VAL A 7 -10.88 30.89 -20.55
N ALA A 8 -10.74 31.60 -21.66
CA ALA A 8 -9.47 32.22 -22.06
C ALA A 8 -9.01 33.32 -21.09
N ALA A 9 -9.93 34.14 -20.55
CA ALA A 9 -9.59 35.15 -19.54
C ALA A 9 -9.24 34.52 -18.18
N ALA A 10 -9.89 33.42 -17.83
CA ALA A 10 -9.55 32.66 -16.62
C ALA A 10 -8.21 31.94 -16.77
N GLU A 11 -7.90 31.38 -17.94
CA GLU A 11 -6.58 30.82 -18.24
C GLU A 11 -5.49 31.89 -18.23
N GLU A 12 -5.76 33.05 -18.81
CA GLU A 12 -4.80 34.17 -18.81
C GLU A 12 -4.55 34.70 -17.38
N ASP A 13 -5.58 34.78 -16.52
CA ASP A 13 -5.45 35.16 -15.11
C ASP A 13 -4.70 34.09 -14.30
N ILE A 14 -4.94 32.82 -14.57
CA ILE A 14 -4.20 31.68 -14.01
C ILE A 14 -2.74 31.73 -14.47
N GLN A 15 -2.48 32.01 -15.74
CA GLN A 15 -1.12 32.12 -16.28
C GLN A 15 -0.40 33.36 -15.70
N LYS A 16 -1.08 34.51 -15.57
CA LYS A 16 -0.55 35.71 -14.91
C LYS A 16 -0.26 35.45 -13.42
N LYS A 17 -1.12 34.72 -12.72
CA LYS A 17 -0.92 34.34 -11.32
C LYS A 17 0.17 33.29 -11.16
N ARG A 18 0.25 32.30 -12.08
CA ARG A 18 1.39 31.37 -12.18
C ARG A 18 2.69 32.09 -12.48
N ALA A 19 2.69 33.01 -13.42
CA ALA A 19 3.83 33.85 -13.72
C ALA A 19 4.22 34.67 -12.47
N LYS A 20 3.25 35.27 -11.78
CA LYS A 20 3.50 36.01 -10.53
C LYS A 20 4.01 35.12 -9.39
N MET A 21 3.59 33.87 -9.31
CA MET A 21 4.13 32.86 -8.39
C MET A 21 5.55 32.42 -8.75
N LEU A 22 5.82 32.24 -10.05
CA LEU A 22 7.16 31.96 -10.57
C LEU A 22 8.05 33.22 -10.51
N PHE A 23 7.49 34.41 -10.76
CA PHE A 23 8.17 35.71 -10.72
C PHE A 23 8.52 36.18 -9.30
N ASN A 24 7.91 35.63 -8.26
CA ASN A 24 8.40 35.89 -6.91
C ASN A 24 9.82 35.34 -6.67
N THR A 25 10.32 34.48 -7.54
CA THR A 25 11.74 34.14 -7.60
C THR A 25 12.57 35.10 -8.48
N THR A 26 11.96 35.77 -9.45
CA THR A 26 12.67 36.69 -10.37
C THR A 26 12.50 38.14 -9.97
N SER A 27 11.39 38.55 -9.35
CA SER A 27 11.18 39.89 -8.78
C SER A 27 12.00 40.15 -7.53
N LEU A 28 12.58 39.12 -6.92
CA LEU A 28 13.64 39.25 -5.91
C LEU A 28 14.88 40.00 -6.43
N ARG A 29 15.09 40.08 -7.76
CA ARG A 29 16.17 40.85 -8.38
C ARG A 29 15.90 42.36 -8.44
N SER A 30 14.65 42.77 -8.36
CA SER A 30 14.23 44.18 -8.39
C SER A 30 13.99 44.80 -6.99
N LEU A 31 14.12 43.98 -5.93
CA LEU A 31 13.99 44.46 -4.56
C LEU A 31 15.32 45.00 -4.05
N ASP A 32 15.26 46.04 -3.23
CA ASP A 32 16.43 46.49 -2.49
C ASP A 32 16.86 45.47 -1.42
N ASP A 33 18.07 45.63 -0.89
CA ASP A 33 18.64 44.61 0.02
C ASP A 33 17.91 44.56 1.38
N GLY A 34 17.24 45.62 1.81
CA GLY A 34 16.41 45.65 3.00
C GLY A 34 15.11 44.85 2.78
N GLN A 35 14.51 45.01 1.61
CA GLN A 35 13.32 44.25 1.21
C GLN A 35 13.64 42.76 1.01
N LYS A 36 14.84 42.45 0.49
CA LYS A 36 15.33 41.08 0.40
C LYS A 36 15.56 40.41 1.75
N ALA A 37 16.08 41.17 2.72
CA ALA A 37 16.29 40.70 4.09
C ALA A 37 14.97 40.43 4.83
N GLN A 38 13.93 41.25 4.62
CA GLN A 38 12.57 40.98 5.14
C GLN A 38 11.88 39.83 4.43
N LEU A 39 12.27 39.53 3.19
CA LEU A 39 11.77 38.42 2.38
C LEU A 39 12.66 37.20 2.41
N ALA A 40 13.59 37.08 3.34
CA ALA A 40 14.38 35.88 3.60
C ALA A 40 13.47 34.71 4.10
N LEU A 41 12.48 34.37 3.27
CA LEU A 41 11.62 33.23 3.47
C LEU A 41 12.45 31.94 3.35
N THR A 42 12.35 31.08 4.32
CA THR A 42 12.91 29.76 4.26
C THR A 42 12.31 29.00 3.07
N ALA A 43 12.96 27.93 2.64
CA ALA A 43 12.42 27.07 1.57
C ALA A 43 10.99 26.56 1.91
N ASP A 44 10.71 26.34 3.20
CA ASP A 44 9.41 25.92 3.71
C ASP A 44 8.36 27.03 3.64
N ASP A 45 8.73 28.26 3.91
CA ASP A 45 7.82 29.41 3.79
C ASP A 45 7.42 29.64 2.33
N LYS A 46 8.38 29.50 1.40
CA LYS A 46 8.12 29.57 -0.04
C LYS A 46 7.19 28.47 -0.50
N ARG A 47 7.37 27.24 0.02
CA ARG A 47 6.50 26.10 -0.26
C ARG A 47 5.10 26.32 0.27
N ARG A 48 4.94 26.81 1.51
CA ARG A 48 3.64 27.12 2.11
C ARG A 48 2.93 28.22 1.34
N ALA A 49 3.62 29.30 0.97
CA ALA A 49 3.04 30.38 0.18
C ALA A 49 2.54 29.89 -1.19
N ARG A 50 3.28 29.01 -1.87
CA ARG A 50 2.84 28.39 -3.13
C ARG A 50 1.58 27.54 -2.93
N ILE A 51 1.54 26.70 -1.89
CA ILE A 51 0.38 25.85 -1.59
C ILE A 51 -0.85 26.73 -1.30
N THR A 52 -0.70 27.80 -0.50
CA THR A 52 -1.79 28.71 -0.16
C THR A 52 -2.33 29.41 -1.41
N ALA A 53 -1.44 29.97 -2.24
CA ALA A 53 -1.84 30.64 -3.48
C ALA A 53 -2.53 29.68 -4.47
N THR A 54 -2.05 28.45 -4.56
CA THR A 54 -2.68 27.41 -5.39
C THR A 54 -4.08 27.07 -4.87
N ARG A 55 -4.25 26.91 -3.55
CA ARG A 55 -5.56 26.66 -2.93
C ARG A 55 -6.53 27.81 -3.19
N GLU A 56 -6.11 29.06 -3.06
CA GLU A 56 -6.95 30.25 -3.31
C GLU A 56 -7.43 30.31 -4.78
N ILE A 57 -6.59 29.91 -5.73
CA ILE A 57 -6.95 29.89 -7.15
C ILE A 57 -7.97 28.78 -7.42
N TYR A 58 -7.71 27.57 -6.97
CA TYR A 58 -8.58 26.43 -7.22
C TYR A 58 -9.90 26.52 -6.42
N ALA A 59 -9.89 27.06 -5.20
CA ALA A 59 -11.10 27.25 -4.40
C ALA A 59 -12.16 28.10 -5.12
N LYS A 60 -11.75 29.07 -5.93
CA LYS A 60 -12.66 29.91 -6.73
C LYS A 60 -13.28 29.20 -7.92
N CYS A 61 -12.72 28.05 -8.34
CA CYS A 61 -13.18 27.26 -9.46
C CYS A 61 -14.07 26.08 -9.00
N ILE A 62 -14.16 25.81 -7.71
CA ILE A 62 -14.98 24.72 -7.18
C ILE A 62 -16.43 25.20 -7.13
N LEU A 63 -17.26 24.66 -8.01
CA LEU A 63 -18.70 24.89 -8.01
C LEU A 63 -19.47 23.89 -7.13
N PHE A 64 -18.88 22.72 -6.94
CA PHE A 64 -19.44 21.65 -6.13
C PHE A 64 -18.27 20.86 -5.52
N ASP A 65 -18.31 20.67 -4.22
CA ASP A 65 -17.35 19.85 -3.50
C ASP A 65 -18.05 18.64 -2.89
N TYR A 66 -17.80 17.47 -3.47
CA TYR A 66 -18.15 16.19 -2.88
C TYR A 66 -16.84 15.46 -2.55
N SER A 67 -16.14 16.03 -1.57
CA SER A 67 -14.87 15.48 -1.11
C SER A 67 -15.05 14.10 -0.47
N TYR A 68 -13.94 13.38 -0.28
CA TYR A 68 -13.94 12.07 0.37
C TYR A 68 -14.68 12.08 1.72
N LYS A 69 -14.67 13.20 2.45
CA LYS A 69 -15.40 13.35 3.71
C LYS A 69 -16.90 13.10 3.52
N PHE A 70 -17.53 13.80 2.56
CA PHE A 70 -18.97 13.62 2.29
C PHE A 70 -19.27 12.25 1.72
N PHE A 71 -18.42 11.77 0.80
CA PHE A 71 -18.52 10.43 0.24
C PHE A 71 -18.45 9.34 1.32
N TYR A 72 -17.63 9.53 2.34
CA TYR A 72 -17.51 8.61 3.46
C TYR A 72 -18.71 8.73 4.42
N GLU A 73 -19.12 9.97 4.76
CA GLU A 73 -20.28 10.23 5.63
C GLU A 73 -21.58 9.65 5.02
N ASP A 74 -21.72 9.68 3.70
CA ASP A 74 -22.85 9.09 2.97
C ASP A 74 -22.77 7.55 2.86
N GLY A 75 -21.74 6.93 3.39
CA GLY A 75 -21.58 5.47 3.43
C GLY A 75 -21.00 4.83 2.19
N TYR A 76 -20.54 5.61 1.21
CA TYR A 76 -19.89 5.10 0.00
C TYR A 76 -18.39 4.89 0.18
N GLY A 77 -17.78 5.55 1.17
CA GLY A 77 -16.36 5.46 1.44
C GLY A 77 -15.97 4.15 2.13
N LYS A 78 -14.74 3.72 1.90
CA LYS A 78 -14.11 2.62 2.64
C LYS A 78 -13.22 3.17 3.73
N GLU A 79 -13.20 2.52 4.87
CA GLU A 79 -12.19 2.81 5.88
C GLU A 79 -10.81 2.47 5.34
N SER A 80 -9.87 3.37 5.57
CA SER A 80 -8.46 3.16 5.27
C SER A 80 -7.66 3.12 6.57
N LEU A 81 -6.72 2.21 6.63
CA LEU A 81 -5.82 2.09 7.76
C LEU A 81 -4.39 2.07 7.28
N ILE A 82 -3.57 2.92 7.88
CA ILE A 82 -2.13 2.95 7.64
C ILE A 82 -1.46 2.23 8.80
N LEU A 83 -0.83 1.09 8.51
CA LEU A 83 -0.12 0.26 9.47
C LEU A 83 1.38 0.49 9.31
N ASN A 84 1.95 1.40 10.08
CA ASN A 84 3.39 1.66 10.07
C ASN A 84 4.03 1.07 11.33
N MET A 85 4.87 0.08 11.13
CA MET A 85 5.71 -0.47 12.18
C MET A 85 6.86 0.50 12.49
N ASN A 86 7.37 0.49 13.73
CA ASN A 86 8.57 1.22 14.10
C ASN A 86 9.77 0.70 13.29
N GLY A 87 10.50 1.61 12.61
CA GLY A 87 11.62 1.25 11.73
C GLY A 87 12.75 0.49 12.44
N GLU A 88 13.14 0.91 13.65
CA GLU A 88 14.17 0.20 14.43
C GLU A 88 13.72 -1.22 14.81
N ALA A 89 12.43 -1.41 15.07
CA ALA A 89 11.88 -2.73 15.35
C ALA A 89 11.79 -3.60 14.11
N TYR A 90 11.59 -3.00 12.92
CA TYR A 90 11.53 -3.71 11.64
C TYR A 90 12.84 -4.40 11.29
N GLU A 91 13.98 -3.77 11.60
CA GLU A 91 15.32 -4.30 11.32
C GLU A 91 15.69 -5.55 12.15
N GLN A 92 14.92 -5.89 13.17
CA GLN A 92 15.15 -7.11 13.95
C GLN A 92 14.64 -8.34 13.18
N ALA A 93 15.48 -9.37 13.10
CA ALA A 93 15.39 -10.51 12.17
C ALA A 93 14.00 -11.16 12.01
N ASP A 94 13.20 -11.27 13.07
CA ASP A 94 11.89 -11.92 12.98
C ASP A 94 10.71 -10.94 12.90
N ASN A 95 10.92 -9.66 13.19
CA ASN A 95 9.82 -8.70 13.26
C ASN A 95 9.27 -8.35 11.88
N ALA A 96 10.11 -8.22 10.87
CA ALA A 96 9.68 -8.02 9.50
C ALA A 96 8.81 -9.19 9.01
N ARG A 97 9.25 -10.42 9.24
CA ARG A 97 8.49 -11.63 8.88
C ARG A 97 7.17 -11.73 9.63
N LYS A 98 7.17 -11.42 10.92
CA LYS A 98 5.97 -11.38 11.76
C LYS A 98 5.00 -10.31 11.28
N TYR A 99 5.50 -9.13 10.90
CA TYR A 99 4.71 -8.06 10.30
C TYR A 99 4.08 -8.49 8.97
N PHE A 100 4.85 -9.05 8.06
CA PHE A 100 4.32 -9.57 6.80
C PHE A 100 3.31 -10.72 7.02
N THR A 101 3.53 -11.58 8.03
CA THR A 101 2.56 -12.61 8.40
C THR A 101 1.24 -11.98 8.88
N ALA A 102 1.29 -10.89 9.64
CA ALA A 102 0.10 -10.16 10.06
C ALA A 102 -0.61 -9.48 8.87
N CYS A 103 0.14 -8.93 7.91
CA CYS A 103 -0.41 -8.37 6.68
C CYS A 103 -1.08 -9.46 5.81
N LEU A 104 -0.45 -10.64 5.70
CA LEU A 104 -1.03 -11.79 4.99
C LEU A 104 -2.31 -12.27 5.67
N LEU A 105 -2.32 -12.33 7.01
CA LEU A 105 -3.52 -12.70 7.77
C LEU A 105 -4.64 -11.68 7.58
N ALA A 106 -4.32 -10.38 7.51
CA ALA A 106 -5.30 -9.33 7.23
C ALA A 106 -5.89 -9.47 5.81
N TYR A 107 -5.05 -9.78 4.81
CA TYR A 107 -5.51 -10.09 3.46
C TYR A 107 -6.39 -11.35 3.43
N TYR A 108 -5.95 -12.42 4.07
CA TYR A 108 -6.73 -13.65 4.21
C TYR A 108 -8.09 -13.38 4.86
N GLN A 109 -8.15 -12.57 5.92
CA GLN A 109 -9.42 -12.18 6.55
C GLN A 109 -10.37 -11.53 5.55
N GLN A 110 -9.88 -10.64 4.69
CA GLN A 110 -10.71 -10.04 3.65
C GLN A 110 -11.21 -11.06 2.64
N LEU A 111 -10.34 -11.99 2.20
CA LEU A 111 -10.74 -13.10 1.32
C LEU A 111 -11.80 -13.99 1.96
N TRP A 112 -11.61 -14.30 3.24
CA TRP A 112 -12.54 -15.14 4.01
C TRP A 112 -13.90 -14.46 4.16
N LEU A 113 -13.92 -13.19 4.56
CA LEU A 113 -15.15 -12.37 4.69
C LEU A 113 -15.85 -12.23 3.34
N TRP A 114 -15.11 -11.95 2.27
CA TRP A 114 -15.66 -11.85 0.92
C TRP A 114 -16.30 -13.17 0.48
N SER A 115 -15.64 -14.29 0.67
CA SER A 115 -16.14 -15.60 0.24
C SER A 115 -17.35 -16.06 1.05
N THR A 116 -17.39 -15.77 2.36
CA THR A 116 -18.49 -16.17 3.25
C THR A 116 -19.74 -15.26 3.11
N ASN A 117 -19.56 -14.05 2.58
CA ASN A 117 -20.67 -13.11 2.41
C ASN A 117 -20.92 -12.76 0.94
N ARG A 118 -20.47 -13.58 0.00
CA ARG A 118 -20.50 -13.27 -1.43
C ARG A 118 -21.89 -12.88 -1.91
N ASP A 119 -22.92 -13.61 -1.50
CA ASP A 119 -24.31 -13.37 -1.91
C ASP A 119 -24.80 -11.97 -1.50
N LYS A 120 -24.33 -11.45 -0.35
CA LYS A 120 -24.66 -10.09 0.12
C LYS A 120 -23.83 -9.01 -0.57
N LEU A 121 -22.69 -9.35 -1.12
CA LEU A 121 -21.75 -8.39 -1.71
C LEU A 121 -21.96 -8.18 -3.21
N VAL A 122 -22.68 -9.08 -3.88
CA VAL A 122 -22.98 -8.99 -5.32
C VAL A 122 -23.69 -7.68 -5.69
N ASP A 123 -24.67 -7.27 -4.90
CA ASP A 123 -25.44 -6.05 -5.17
C ASP A 123 -24.62 -4.76 -5.07
N PHE A 124 -23.46 -4.84 -4.43
CA PHE A 124 -22.53 -3.70 -4.24
C PHE A 124 -21.36 -3.72 -5.19
N ASN A 125 -21.31 -4.67 -6.15
CA ASN A 125 -20.17 -4.87 -7.08
C ASN A 125 -18.82 -4.98 -6.36
N ILE A 126 -18.80 -5.61 -5.17
CA ILE A 126 -17.56 -5.81 -4.41
C ILE A 126 -16.85 -7.04 -4.96
N GLU A 127 -15.76 -6.79 -5.67
CA GLU A 127 -14.92 -7.82 -6.27
C GLU A 127 -14.01 -8.49 -5.24
N LYS A 128 -13.40 -9.61 -5.66
CA LYS A 128 -12.43 -10.35 -4.84
C LYS A 128 -11.30 -9.40 -4.36
N PRO A 129 -10.99 -9.40 -3.06
CA PRO A 129 -9.89 -8.61 -2.53
C PRO A 129 -8.57 -8.91 -3.24
N LEU A 130 -7.77 -7.88 -3.46
CA LEU A 130 -6.45 -7.96 -4.06
C LEU A 130 -5.41 -7.45 -3.05
N TRP A 131 -4.30 -8.17 -2.93
CA TRP A 131 -3.13 -7.73 -2.17
C TRP A 131 -2.06 -7.25 -3.15
N VAL A 132 -1.70 -5.98 -3.05
CA VAL A 132 -0.75 -5.34 -3.96
C VAL A 132 0.49 -4.93 -3.18
N PHE A 133 1.64 -5.37 -3.65
CA PHE A 133 2.95 -4.88 -3.21
C PHE A 133 3.49 -3.88 -4.22
N VAL A 134 3.96 -2.76 -3.73
CA VAL A 134 4.62 -1.74 -4.54
C VAL A 134 6.01 -1.53 -3.96
N GLY A 135 7.02 -2.05 -4.65
CA GLY A 135 8.42 -1.85 -4.28
C GLY A 135 8.95 -0.54 -4.86
N ASN A 136 9.87 0.08 -4.15
CA ASN A 136 10.60 1.25 -4.62
C ASN A 136 11.71 0.85 -5.61
N THR A 137 12.30 -0.31 -5.41
CA THR A 137 13.35 -0.91 -6.25
C THR A 137 12.91 -2.29 -6.75
N VAL A 138 13.05 -2.51 -8.06
CA VAL A 138 12.75 -3.79 -8.71
C VAL A 138 14.03 -4.62 -8.85
N SER A 139 15.17 -3.96 -9.06
CA SER A 139 16.46 -4.59 -9.36
C SER A 139 17.50 -4.38 -8.26
N GLY A 140 18.33 -5.38 -8.03
CA GLY A 140 19.40 -5.39 -7.04
C GLY A 140 19.15 -6.35 -5.87
N GLU A 141 20.20 -6.63 -5.10
CA GLU A 141 20.14 -7.53 -3.95
C GLU A 141 19.22 -7.00 -2.81
N GLU A 142 18.97 -5.69 -2.78
CA GLU A 142 18.09 -5.00 -1.83
C GLU A 142 16.69 -4.70 -2.44
N SER A 143 16.22 -5.54 -3.37
CA SER A 143 14.91 -5.35 -3.98
C SER A 143 13.79 -5.63 -2.99
N ASP A 144 12.87 -4.67 -2.80
CA ASP A 144 11.66 -4.85 -1.98
C ASP A 144 10.80 -6.03 -2.49
N ILE A 145 10.82 -6.29 -3.80
CA ILE A 145 10.10 -7.41 -4.40
C ILE A 145 10.73 -8.74 -3.99
N LEU A 146 12.06 -8.80 -3.92
CA LEU A 146 12.77 -10.00 -3.48
C LEU A 146 12.50 -10.28 -2.00
N GLU A 147 12.42 -9.25 -1.16
CA GLU A 147 12.03 -9.38 0.25
C GLU A 147 10.64 -10.05 0.40
N VAL A 148 9.67 -9.61 -0.41
CA VAL A 148 8.33 -10.22 -0.42
C VAL A 148 8.37 -11.67 -0.90
N VAL A 149 9.13 -11.99 -1.95
CA VAL A 149 9.29 -13.37 -2.46
C VAL A 149 9.93 -14.25 -1.38
N ASN A 150 10.98 -13.77 -0.72
CA ASN A 150 11.62 -14.45 0.40
C ASN A 150 10.64 -14.71 1.54
N PHE A 151 9.84 -13.69 1.92
CA PHE A 151 8.81 -13.86 2.94
C PHE A 151 7.79 -14.94 2.56
N LEU A 152 7.30 -14.96 1.31
CA LEU A 152 6.34 -15.97 0.85
C LEU A 152 6.94 -17.38 0.88
N ALA A 153 8.23 -17.52 0.50
CA ALA A 153 8.94 -18.79 0.61
C ALA A 153 9.11 -19.22 2.08
N ASP A 154 9.47 -18.29 2.96
CA ASP A 154 9.61 -18.53 4.39
C ASP A 154 8.27 -18.90 5.04
N PHE A 155 7.16 -18.27 4.63
CA PHE A 155 5.82 -18.61 5.10
C PHE A 155 5.48 -20.08 4.81
N LEU A 156 5.87 -20.56 3.63
CA LEU A 156 5.67 -21.95 3.24
C LEU A 156 6.67 -22.92 3.93
N ASN A 157 7.91 -22.48 4.18
CA ASN A 157 8.96 -23.35 4.71
C ASN A 157 9.01 -23.42 6.24
N SER A 158 8.56 -22.38 6.95
CA SER A 158 8.66 -22.25 8.41
C SER A 158 7.32 -22.46 9.12
N GLU A 159 6.57 -23.50 8.73
CA GLU A 159 5.19 -23.75 9.18
C GLU A 159 4.98 -23.62 10.69
N ALA A 160 5.85 -24.25 11.50
CA ALA A 160 5.70 -24.24 12.96
C ALA A 160 5.78 -22.82 13.56
N GLN A 161 6.72 -22.01 13.06
CA GLN A 161 6.89 -20.62 13.48
C GLN A 161 5.72 -19.74 13.03
N ILE A 162 5.29 -19.92 11.77
CA ILE A 162 4.13 -19.20 11.22
C ILE A 162 2.86 -19.50 12.02
N LYS A 163 2.60 -20.76 12.33
CA LYS A 163 1.46 -21.15 13.16
C LYS A 163 1.50 -20.51 14.54
N THR A 164 2.67 -20.40 15.16
CA THR A 164 2.83 -19.68 16.43
C THR A 164 2.45 -18.22 16.29
N TRP A 165 2.94 -17.53 15.27
CA TRP A 165 2.61 -16.13 15.03
C TRP A 165 1.12 -15.92 14.69
N LEU A 166 0.52 -16.81 13.90
CA LEU A 166 -0.92 -16.76 13.60
C LEU A 166 -1.77 -16.92 14.87
N ALA A 167 -1.39 -17.85 15.76
CA ALA A 167 -2.07 -18.03 17.03
C ALA A 167 -1.96 -16.80 17.92
N ASP A 168 -0.78 -16.18 18.00
CA ASP A 168 -0.54 -14.95 18.77
C ASP A 168 -1.32 -13.77 18.19
N LEU A 169 -1.41 -13.64 16.88
CA LEU A 169 -2.16 -12.59 16.20
C LEU A 169 -3.66 -12.69 16.49
N ILE A 170 -4.24 -13.90 16.40
CA ILE A 170 -5.66 -14.12 16.69
C ILE A 170 -5.96 -13.90 18.17
N ALA A 171 -5.04 -14.29 19.06
CA ALA A 171 -5.18 -14.10 20.50
C ALA A 171 -4.88 -12.66 20.96
N ASP A 172 -4.57 -11.74 20.05
CA ASP A 172 -4.14 -10.35 20.31
C ASP A 172 -2.90 -10.25 21.21
N LYS A 173 -2.01 -11.24 21.13
CA LYS A 173 -0.77 -11.32 21.89
C LYS A 173 0.46 -10.86 21.12
N ALA A 174 0.34 -10.73 19.79
CA ALA A 174 1.43 -10.30 18.94
C ALA A 174 1.74 -8.82 19.20
N GLN A 175 2.99 -8.54 19.60
CA GLN A 175 3.48 -7.19 19.89
C GLN A 175 4.16 -6.64 18.63
N ILE A 176 3.35 -6.05 17.71
CA ILE A 176 3.85 -5.34 16.53
C ILE A 176 3.53 -3.86 16.74
N LEU A 177 4.55 -3.09 17.12
CA LEU A 177 4.37 -1.76 17.64
C LEU A 177 4.66 -0.67 16.60
N ASP A 178 3.88 0.41 16.63
CA ASP A 178 4.18 1.65 15.93
C ASP A 178 5.28 2.46 16.68
N ALA A 179 5.67 3.61 16.12
CA ALA A 179 6.63 4.52 16.75
C ALA A 179 6.15 5.10 18.10
N LYS A 180 4.87 4.97 18.44
CA LYS A 180 4.28 5.43 19.69
C LYS A 180 4.10 4.31 20.71
N GLY A 181 4.47 3.08 20.35
CA GLY A 181 4.32 1.90 21.21
C GLY A 181 2.92 1.26 21.18
N ASN A 182 2.05 1.63 20.23
CA ASN A 182 0.75 1.00 20.09
C ASN A 182 0.86 -0.27 19.24
N ASN A 183 0.16 -1.34 19.62
CA ASN A 183 0.03 -2.52 18.77
C ASN A 183 -0.87 -2.22 17.58
N ILE A 184 -0.27 -2.21 16.38
CA ILE A 184 -0.94 -1.80 15.13
C ILE A 184 -1.98 -2.81 14.64
N PHE A 185 -1.94 -4.05 15.12
CA PHE A 185 -2.89 -5.11 14.77
C PHE A 185 -3.88 -5.46 15.88
N SER A 186 -3.88 -4.71 17.00
CA SER A 186 -4.78 -5.00 18.13
C SER A 186 -6.24 -4.98 17.71
N GLY A 187 -7.00 -6.03 18.10
CA GLY A 187 -8.42 -6.20 17.80
C GLY A 187 -8.76 -6.46 16.32
N ARG A 188 -7.77 -6.57 15.44
CA ARG A 188 -7.98 -6.66 13.99
C ARG A 188 -8.57 -7.97 13.51
N PHE A 189 -8.24 -9.05 14.17
CA PHE A 189 -8.58 -10.40 13.74
C PHE A 189 -9.81 -10.98 14.44
N THR A 190 -10.67 -10.10 15.00
CA THR A 190 -11.93 -10.49 15.63
C THR A 190 -12.78 -11.44 14.77
N PRO A 191 -12.96 -11.25 13.44
CA PRO A 191 -13.70 -12.18 12.60
C PRO A 191 -13.10 -13.58 12.55
N LEU A 192 -11.80 -13.73 12.81
CA LEU A 192 -11.07 -14.99 12.77
C LEU A 192 -10.97 -15.68 14.14
N MET A 193 -11.55 -15.12 15.20
CA MET A 193 -11.51 -15.71 16.55
C MET A 193 -12.10 -17.13 16.61
N GLY A 194 -12.99 -17.49 15.68
CA GLY A 194 -13.49 -18.85 15.52
C GLY A 194 -12.42 -19.89 15.20
N PHE A 195 -11.24 -19.45 14.72
CA PHE A 195 -10.07 -20.32 14.53
C PHE A 195 -9.18 -20.40 15.79
N GLY A 196 -9.52 -19.71 16.87
CA GLY A 196 -8.78 -19.78 18.13
C GLY A 196 -8.66 -21.24 18.62
N GLY A 197 -7.43 -21.71 18.85
CA GLY A 197 -7.14 -23.10 19.18
C GLY A 197 -7.16 -24.09 18.00
N ARG A 198 -7.46 -23.62 16.77
CA ARG A 198 -7.46 -24.44 15.53
C ARG A 198 -6.54 -23.83 14.46
N VAL A 199 -5.31 -23.52 14.87
CA VAL A 199 -4.35 -22.85 14.00
C VAL A 199 -3.95 -23.69 12.79
N ASP A 200 -4.03 -25.02 12.91
CA ASP A 200 -3.78 -25.95 11.79
C ASP A 200 -4.85 -25.79 10.70
N ASP A 201 -6.12 -25.68 11.08
CA ASP A 201 -7.22 -25.43 10.15
C ASP A 201 -7.07 -24.07 9.48
N LEU A 202 -6.69 -23.04 10.26
CA LEU A 202 -6.43 -21.70 9.72
C LEU A 202 -5.30 -21.73 8.68
N TYR A 203 -4.17 -22.36 9.02
CA TYR A 203 -3.02 -22.43 8.11
C TYR A 203 -3.39 -23.17 6.82
N ALA A 204 -4.12 -24.29 6.93
CA ALA A 204 -4.61 -25.05 5.77
C ALA A 204 -5.57 -24.21 4.90
N ASP A 205 -6.49 -23.45 5.50
CA ASP A 205 -7.41 -22.59 4.75
C ASP A 205 -6.67 -21.38 4.13
N ILE A 206 -5.62 -20.85 4.76
CA ILE A 206 -4.72 -19.86 4.16
C ILE A 206 -4.04 -20.42 2.91
N LEU A 207 -3.48 -21.64 2.99
CA LEU A 207 -2.87 -22.29 1.83
C LEU A 207 -3.85 -22.41 0.67
N LEU A 208 -5.08 -22.79 0.96
CA LEU A 208 -6.12 -22.96 -0.05
C LEU A 208 -6.55 -21.64 -0.68
N ARG A 209 -6.85 -20.62 0.12
CA ARG A 209 -7.46 -19.36 -0.37
C ARG A 209 -6.47 -18.32 -0.86
N VAL A 210 -5.29 -18.26 -0.25
CA VAL A 210 -4.25 -17.28 -0.62
C VAL A 210 -3.31 -17.87 -1.66
N PHE A 211 -2.90 -19.13 -1.49
CA PHE A 211 -1.87 -19.76 -2.33
C PHE A 211 -2.42 -20.75 -3.37
N ASN A 212 -3.73 -20.93 -3.45
CA ASN A 212 -4.40 -21.91 -4.33
C ASN A 212 -3.87 -23.35 -4.13
N ALA A 213 -3.34 -23.67 -2.96
CA ALA A 213 -2.67 -24.94 -2.69
C ALA A 213 -3.39 -25.75 -1.62
N SER A 214 -3.61 -27.03 -1.85
CA SER A 214 -4.21 -27.96 -0.88
C SER A 214 -3.21 -28.46 0.17
N ALA A 215 -1.91 -28.30 -0.10
CA ALA A 215 -0.83 -28.71 0.78
C ALA A 215 0.39 -27.82 0.58
N ARG A 216 1.22 -27.78 1.60
CA ARG A 216 2.49 -27.05 1.56
C ARG A 216 3.46 -27.69 0.56
N GLN A 217 3.96 -26.90 -0.35
CA GLN A 217 5.04 -27.21 -1.27
C GLN A 217 5.93 -25.99 -1.48
N ARG A 218 7.03 -26.13 -2.20
CA ARG A 218 7.95 -25.02 -2.49
C ARG A 218 7.29 -23.96 -3.35
N LEU A 219 7.64 -22.70 -3.08
CA LEU A 219 7.34 -21.58 -3.95
C LEU A 219 8.07 -21.76 -5.29
N LYS A 220 7.37 -21.53 -6.39
CA LYS A 220 7.92 -21.54 -7.75
C LYS A 220 7.60 -20.21 -8.43
N LEU A 221 8.59 -19.65 -9.10
CA LEU A 221 8.43 -18.54 -10.02
C LEU A 221 8.44 -19.09 -11.43
N VAL A 222 7.43 -18.76 -12.20
CA VAL A 222 7.25 -19.25 -13.57
C VAL A 222 7.12 -18.07 -14.52
N ASN A 223 8.00 -18.05 -15.53
CA ASN A 223 7.96 -17.01 -16.56
C ASN A 223 6.68 -17.15 -17.41
N ILE A 224 5.96 -16.06 -17.60
CA ILE A 224 4.78 -16.01 -18.46
C ILE A 224 5.22 -15.74 -19.89
N LYS A 225 5.22 -16.78 -20.72
CA LYS A 225 5.73 -16.73 -22.11
C LYS A 225 5.07 -15.67 -22.99
N SER A 226 3.83 -15.28 -22.68
CA SER A 226 3.05 -14.29 -23.44
C SER A 226 3.28 -12.84 -22.98
N SER A 227 3.96 -12.63 -21.85
CA SER A 227 4.14 -11.32 -21.26
C SER A 227 5.57 -11.15 -20.75
N LYS A 228 6.32 -10.27 -21.44
CA LYS A 228 7.72 -10.01 -21.11
C LYS A 228 7.81 -9.32 -19.75
N GLY A 229 8.63 -9.86 -18.86
CA GLY A 229 8.85 -9.29 -17.53
C GLY A 229 7.79 -9.62 -16.50
N GLU A 230 6.89 -10.55 -16.78
CA GLU A 230 5.90 -11.03 -15.82
C GLU A 230 6.20 -12.46 -15.36
N LEU A 231 6.19 -12.64 -14.04
CA LEU A 231 6.40 -13.92 -13.38
C LEU A 231 5.17 -14.33 -12.59
N ALA A 232 4.71 -15.56 -12.77
CA ALA A 232 3.66 -16.14 -11.96
C ALA A 232 4.25 -16.79 -10.70
N LEU A 233 3.60 -16.57 -9.57
CA LEU A 233 3.90 -17.24 -8.29
C LEU A 233 2.99 -18.44 -8.12
N ARG A 234 3.58 -19.61 -7.85
CA ARG A 234 2.88 -20.89 -7.65
C ARG A 234 3.43 -21.63 -6.44
N VAL A 235 2.60 -22.43 -5.79
CA VAL A 235 3.02 -23.40 -4.77
C VAL A 235 3.03 -24.78 -5.42
N GLY A 236 4.22 -25.34 -5.61
CA GLY A 236 4.37 -26.61 -6.33
C GLY A 236 3.78 -26.54 -7.74
N ASP A 237 2.80 -27.41 -8.01
CA ASP A 237 2.09 -27.48 -9.30
C ASP A 237 0.66 -26.92 -9.24
N ALA A 238 0.31 -26.22 -8.15
CA ALA A 238 -0.97 -25.56 -8.00
C ALA A 238 -1.15 -24.40 -9.00
N GLU A 239 -2.38 -23.93 -9.16
CA GLU A 239 -2.65 -22.74 -10.00
C GLU A 239 -1.93 -21.50 -9.45
N PRO A 240 -1.50 -20.58 -10.32
CA PRO A 240 -0.87 -19.34 -9.88
C PRO A 240 -1.75 -18.57 -8.89
N PHE A 241 -1.14 -18.07 -7.82
CA PHE A 241 -1.82 -17.26 -6.82
C PHE A 241 -1.43 -15.78 -6.88
N GLY A 242 -0.34 -15.46 -7.56
CA GLY A 242 0.19 -14.11 -7.66
C GLY A 242 0.95 -13.87 -8.95
N LEU A 243 1.17 -12.60 -9.23
CA LEU A 243 1.90 -12.10 -10.39
C LEU A 243 2.92 -11.06 -9.92
N ILE A 244 4.13 -11.14 -10.46
CA ILE A 244 5.16 -10.12 -10.28
C ILE A 244 5.46 -9.50 -11.64
N ASN A 245 5.47 -8.18 -11.72
CA ASN A 245 5.95 -7.45 -12.87
C ASN A 245 7.34 -6.87 -12.55
N ILE A 246 8.37 -7.45 -13.17
CA ILE A 246 9.78 -7.06 -13.01
C ILE A 246 10.28 -6.19 -14.17
N GLY A 247 9.42 -5.85 -15.15
CA GLY A 247 9.84 -5.14 -16.37
C GLY A 247 10.79 -5.97 -17.20
N ASP A 248 11.92 -5.39 -17.62
CA ASP A 248 12.91 -6.03 -18.52
C ASP A 248 14.14 -6.59 -17.76
N ASP A 249 14.00 -6.89 -16.46
CA ASP A 249 15.12 -7.32 -15.63
C ASP A 249 15.34 -8.84 -15.66
N ALA A 250 16.24 -9.29 -16.54
CA ALA A 250 16.69 -10.68 -16.59
C ALA A 250 17.49 -11.11 -15.34
N GLY A 251 18.05 -10.15 -14.60
CA GLY A 251 18.84 -10.40 -13.38
C GLY A 251 17.99 -10.86 -12.21
N PHE A 252 16.76 -10.39 -12.11
CA PHE A 252 15.82 -10.79 -11.05
C PHE A 252 15.57 -12.31 -11.03
N PHE A 253 15.50 -12.93 -12.21
CA PHE A 253 15.25 -14.37 -12.30
C PHE A 253 16.38 -15.18 -11.65
N GLY A 254 17.63 -14.78 -11.86
CA GLY A 254 18.80 -15.43 -11.24
C GLY A 254 18.79 -15.28 -9.72
N MET A 255 18.47 -14.10 -9.20
CA MET A 255 18.38 -13.85 -7.75
C MET A 255 17.21 -14.61 -7.11
N ALA A 256 16.09 -14.73 -7.80
CA ALA A 256 14.91 -15.44 -7.30
C ALA A 256 15.05 -16.97 -7.37
N GLU A 257 15.96 -17.52 -8.21
CA GLU A 257 16.30 -18.95 -8.22
C GLU A 257 17.02 -19.39 -6.94
N ASP A 258 17.72 -18.48 -6.26
CA ASP A 258 18.41 -18.74 -5.00
C ASP A 258 17.46 -18.76 -3.79
N VAL A 259 16.19 -18.36 -3.97
CA VAL A 259 15.11 -18.46 -2.98
C VAL A 259 14.56 -19.90 -2.90
N LYS A 260 15.45 -20.88 -2.79
CA LYS A 260 15.06 -22.31 -2.73
C LYS A 260 15.00 -22.82 -1.30
#